data_7f8d3a73e0b3ade57f6cacede3ff9436
#
_entry.id   7f8d3a73e0b3ade57f6cacede3ff9436
#
_cell.length_a   1.000
_cell.length_b   1.000
_cell.length_c   1.000
_cell.angle_alpha   90.00
_cell.angle_beta   90.00
_cell.angle_gamma   90.00
#
_symmetry.space_group_name_H-M   'P 1'
#
loop_
_entity.id
_entity.type
_entity.pdbx_description
1 polymer ?
#
loop_
_entity_poly.entity_id
_entity_poly.type
_entity_poly.pdbx_seq_one_letter_code
_entity_poly.pdbx_strand_id
1 'polypeptide(L)'
;MSSPIVPVILSGGSGSRLWPLSRTAYPKQFLSLGSDCSLFQQSVARITSLVQAALPVSPPIVVTNEEHRFLVADQLKAFSWQTQIVLEPAARNTAPALTLAALAAAEQGDDPILVVTPSDHLVADNEAFVQAVCRAVGKAEDGSIVILGVTPDKPETAYGYIQAQSQEEDGIYTVSQFVEKPDAATAEYYLGAGCFYWNAGLFILKASTWLKAIEQFREDIFKAACTTWQQRSTDQLDNIRFIRPDAESFAQIPSESIDYAVMEPCAQSDIPISMVALDAGWSDLGSWDAVWQSLPKNENGNAIIGDGMAVQAQNNLIYADRKLVSVVGVDNLIVVETADAVLITDHAHSQNVKQLVGELERQIRPEAKIHRKVYRPWGWYDSVDEDERFKVKRIGVNVGASLSLQKHYHRAEHWIVVKGTAEVTRGDEVILLTENQSVYIPLGEKHRLHNVGRIPLELIEVQTGSYLEEDDIVRYQDNFGRC
;
A
#
# COMPACT_ATOMS: atom_id res chain seq x y z
N MET A 1 0.65 -13.35 -32.61
CA MET A 1 -0.11 -12.41 -31.73
C MET A 1 0.82 -12.11 -30.59
N SER A 2 0.96 -10.87 -30.15
CA SER A 2 1.74 -10.53 -28.95
C SER A 2 1.11 -11.15 -27.71
N SER A 3 1.92 -11.61 -26.77
CA SER A 3 1.44 -12.17 -25.50
C SER A 3 0.60 -11.13 -24.74
N PRO A 4 -0.48 -11.54 -24.06
CA PRO A 4 -1.23 -10.61 -23.23
C PRO A 4 -0.36 -10.09 -22.08
N ILE A 5 -0.55 -8.85 -21.72
CA ILE A 5 0.16 -8.23 -20.59
C ILE A 5 -0.74 -8.28 -19.36
N VAL A 6 -0.26 -8.88 -18.29
CA VAL A 6 -0.95 -8.91 -17.00
C VAL A 6 -0.17 -8.04 -16.01
N PRO A 7 -0.71 -6.89 -15.61
CA PRO A 7 -0.12 -6.08 -14.55
C PRO A 7 -0.22 -6.79 -13.20
N VAL A 8 0.89 -6.80 -12.45
CA VAL A 8 0.96 -7.34 -11.10
C VAL A 8 1.37 -6.23 -10.14
N ILE A 9 0.47 -5.87 -9.23
CA ILE A 9 0.72 -4.83 -8.22
C ILE A 9 1.02 -5.52 -6.90
N LEU A 10 2.26 -5.40 -6.44
CA LEU A 10 2.67 -5.91 -5.13
C LEU A 10 2.38 -4.83 -4.07
N SER A 11 1.39 -5.09 -3.23
CA SER A 11 0.90 -4.15 -2.21
C SER A 11 1.16 -4.69 -0.81
N GLY A 12 2.44 -4.81 -0.47
CA GLY A 12 2.93 -5.29 0.82
C GLY A 12 3.76 -4.23 1.56
N GLY A 13 4.12 -4.54 2.80
CA GLY A 13 4.94 -3.67 3.64
C GLY A 13 4.13 -2.60 4.40
N SER A 14 4.63 -2.19 5.57
CA SER A 14 3.99 -1.17 6.43
C SER A 14 4.43 0.25 6.13
N GLY A 15 5.61 0.44 5.48
CA GLY A 15 6.17 1.77 5.24
C GLY A 15 6.45 2.57 6.52
N SER A 16 6.86 1.92 7.60
CA SER A 16 6.97 2.47 8.96
C SER A 16 7.82 3.75 9.09
N ARG A 17 8.73 4.01 8.13
CA ARG A 17 9.54 5.24 8.10
C ARG A 17 8.74 6.51 7.80
N LEU A 18 7.51 6.38 7.27
CA LEU A 18 6.60 7.51 7.06
C LEU A 18 5.59 7.67 8.21
N TRP A 19 5.88 7.09 9.37
CA TRP A 19 5.16 7.44 10.60
C TRP A 19 5.27 8.96 10.85
N PRO A 20 4.23 9.67 11.28
CA PRO A 20 2.93 9.21 11.78
C PRO A 20 1.84 9.01 10.73
N LEU A 21 2.06 9.27 9.44
CA LEU A 21 1.06 9.01 8.41
C LEU A 21 0.90 7.53 8.08
N SER A 22 2.00 6.78 7.98
CA SER A 22 1.91 5.33 7.82
C SER A 22 1.71 4.63 9.16
N ARG A 23 0.84 3.63 9.17
CA ARG A 23 0.56 2.75 10.31
C ARG A 23 0.46 1.31 9.80
N THR A 24 0.56 0.33 10.69
CA THR A 24 0.38 -1.07 10.27
C THR A 24 -0.97 -1.30 9.62
N ALA A 25 -2.05 -0.71 10.15
CA ALA A 25 -3.39 -0.81 9.59
C ALA A 25 -3.69 0.17 8.44
N TYR A 26 -2.80 1.10 8.16
CA TYR A 26 -2.89 2.06 7.03
C TYR A 26 -1.49 2.32 6.45
N PRO A 27 -0.95 1.35 5.70
CA PRO A 27 0.40 1.40 5.16
C PRO A 27 0.64 2.53 4.15
N LYS A 28 1.91 2.78 3.88
CA LYS A 28 2.42 3.83 2.99
C LYS A 28 1.72 3.88 1.62
N GLN A 29 1.46 2.74 0.99
CA GLN A 29 0.84 2.67 -0.33
C GLN A 29 -0.55 3.32 -0.39
N PHE A 30 -1.24 3.43 0.72
CA PHE A 30 -2.56 4.07 0.79
C PHE A 30 -2.51 5.57 1.11
N LEU A 31 -1.30 6.13 1.33
CA LEU A 31 -1.10 7.55 1.61
C LEU A 31 -1.19 8.39 0.32
N SER A 32 -1.78 9.57 0.46
CA SER A 32 -1.76 10.64 -0.55
C SER A 32 -0.68 11.65 -0.18
N LEU A 33 0.48 11.59 -0.84
CA LEU A 33 1.64 12.42 -0.55
C LEU A 33 1.75 13.52 -1.61
N GLY A 34 1.14 14.68 -1.36
CA GLY A 34 1.17 15.81 -2.30
C GLY A 34 0.27 15.68 -3.52
N SER A 35 -0.64 14.71 -3.57
CA SER A 35 -1.65 14.54 -4.62
C SER A 35 -2.99 14.10 -4.02
N ASP A 36 -4.07 14.18 -4.81
CA ASP A 36 -5.41 13.71 -4.38
C ASP A 36 -5.54 12.18 -4.42
N CYS A 37 -4.60 11.50 -5.09
CA CYS A 37 -4.59 10.06 -5.24
C CYS A 37 -3.53 9.43 -4.33
N SER A 38 -3.84 8.27 -3.74
CA SER A 38 -2.84 7.49 -3.01
C SER A 38 -1.77 6.93 -3.94
N LEU A 39 -0.63 6.50 -3.39
CA LEU A 39 0.43 5.85 -4.16
C LEU A 39 -0.07 4.59 -4.88
N PHE A 40 -0.93 3.81 -4.21
CA PHE A 40 -1.59 2.65 -4.81
C PHE A 40 -2.46 3.05 -6.01
N GLN A 41 -3.29 4.08 -5.87
CA GLN A 41 -4.12 4.58 -6.97
C GLN A 41 -3.28 5.13 -8.12
N GLN A 42 -2.18 5.81 -7.83
CA GLN A 42 -1.23 6.27 -8.85
C GLN A 42 -0.59 5.08 -9.60
N SER A 43 -0.27 3.98 -8.90
CA SER A 43 0.24 2.77 -9.53
C SER A 43 -0.79 2.11 -10.45
N VAL A 44 -2.07 2.04 -10.04
CA VAL A 44 -3.16 1.54 -10.90
C VAL A 44 -3.39 2.45 -12.12
N ALA A 45 -3.38 3.77 -11.93
CA ALA A 45 -3.53 4.75 -13.02
C ALA A 45 -2.41 4.62 -14.05
N ARG A 46 -1.18 4.44 -13.60
CA ARG A 46 0.01 4.23 -14.44
C ARG A 46 -0.12 2.99 -15.33
N ILE A 47 -0.64 1.89 -14.78
CA ILE A 47 -0.94 0.68 -15.55
C ILE A 47 -2.04 0.94 -16.58
N THR A 48 -3.06 1.73 -16.23
CA THR A 48 -4.12 2.11 -17.17
C THR A 48 -3.57 2.87 -18.39
N SER A 49 -2.48 3.61 -18.24
CA SER A 49 -1.83 4.31 -19.35
C SER A 49 -1.19 3.36 -20.37
N LEU A 50 -0.83 2.13 -20.00
CA LEU A 50 -0.35 1.11 -20.93
C LEU A 50 -1.42 0.72 -21.96
N VAL A 51 -2.70 0.75 -21.59
CA VAL A 51 -3.82 0.51 -22.51
C VAL A 51 -3.88 1.59 -23.59
N GLN A 52 -3.59 2.84 -23.23
CA GLN A 52 -3.56 3.97 -24.16
C GLN A 52 -2.42 3.85 -25.18
N ALA A 53 -1.35 3.14 -24.85
CA ALA A 53 -0.26 2.81 -25.73
C ALA A 53 -0.55 1.62 -26.67
N ALA A 54 -1.81 1.19 -26.78
CA ALA A 54 -2.29 0.06 -27.59
C ALA A 54 -1.65 -1.30 -27.24
N LEU A 55 -1.14 -1.46 -26.04
CA LEU A 55 -0.67 -2.74 -25.53
C LEU A 55 -1.87 -3.63 -25.13
N PRO A 56 -1.80 -4.96 -25.34
CA PRO A 56 -2.90 -5.89 -24.98
C PRO A 56 -2.92 -6.15 -23.46
N VAL A 57 -3.37 -5.16 -22.69
CA VAL A 57 -3.37 -5.22 -21.21
C VAL A 57 -4.62 -5.92 -20.70
N SER A 58 -4.43 -6.97 -19.93
CA SER A 58 -5.46 -7.70 -19.19
C SER A 58 -5.76 -7.04 -17.84
N PRO A 59 -6.86 -7.41 -17.17
CA PRO A 59 -7.13 -6.94 -15.81
C PRO A 59 -5.97 -7.20 -14.85
N PRO A 60 -5.67 -6.26 -13.92
CA PRO A 60 -4.54 -6.39 -13.01
C PRO A 60 -4.77 -7.45 -11.94
N ILE A 61 -3.66 -8.03 -11.47
CA ILE A 61 -3.60 -8.85 -10.26
C ILE A 61 -2.95 -8.01 -9.17
N VAL A 62 -3.63 -7.87 -8.03
CA VAL A 62 -3.07 -7.21 -6.84
C VAL A 62 -2.73 -8.28 -5.80
N VAL A 63 -1.52 -8.26 -5.25
CA VAL A 63 -1.16 -9.12 -4.12
C VAL A 63 -1.04 -8.25 -2.88
N THR A 64 -1.81 -8.57 -1.84
CA THR A 64 -1.82 -7.78 -0.60
C THR A 64 -2.13 -8.65 0.61
N ASN A 65 -1.90 -8.13 1.82
CA ASN A 65 -2.29 -8.81 3.05
C ASN A 65 -3.82 -8.83 3.22
N GLU A 66 -4.37 -9.93 3.77
CA GLU A 66 -5.81 -10.10 4.06
C GLU A 66 -6.39 -8.93 4.87
N GLU A 67 -5.61 -8.36 5.79
CA GLU A 67 -6.05 -7.22 6.61
C GLU A 67 -6.34 -5.96 5.79
N HIS A 68 -5.68 -5.80 4.65
CA HIS A 68 -5.82 -4.62 3.78
C HIS A 68 -6.84 -4.80 2.65
N ARG A 69 -7.52 -5.96 2.56
CA ARG A 69 -8.42 -6.28 1.44
C ARG A 69 -9.46 -5.21 1.15
N PHE A 70 -10.02 -4.61 2.20
CA PHE A 70 -11.06 -3.59 2.04
C PHE A 70 -10.51 -2.23 1.64
N LEU A 71 -9.29 -1.88 2.08
CA LEU A 71 -8.61 -0.66 1.64
C LEU A 71 -8.29 -0.75 0.14
N VAL A 72 -7.75 -1.87 -0.32
CA VAL A 72 -7.47 -2.12 -1.74
C VAL A 72 -8.76 -2.10 -2.54
N ALA A 73 -9.80 -2.83 -2.10
CA ALA A 73 -11.08 -2.88 -2.79
C ALA A 73 -11.75 -1.50 -2.90
N ASP A 74 -11.67 -0.69 -1.84
CA ASP A 74 -12.25 0.67 -1.84
C ASP A 74 -11.51 1.61 -2.79
N GLN A 75 -10.19 1.57 -2.82
CA GLN A 75 -9.40 2.39 -3.71
C GLN A 75 -9.50 1.98 -5.19
N LEU A 76 -9.77 0.70 -5.45
CA LEU A 76 -10.02 0.19 -6.81
C LEU A 76 -11.37 0.64 -7.39
N LYS A 77 -12.34 1.08 -6.58
CA LYS A 77 -13.63 1.60 -7.06
C LYS A 77 -13.51 2.80 -8.01
N ALA A 78 -12.41 3.55 -7.92
CA ALA A 78 -12.10 4.64 -8.83
C ALA A 78 -11.80 4.16 -10.27
N PHE A 79 -11.58 2.85 -10.47
CA PHE A 79 -11.20 2.25 -11.74
C PHE A 79 -12.22 1.20 -12.19
N SER A 80 -12.44 1.11 -13.51
CA SER A 80 -13.44 0.17 -14.08
C SER A 80 -12.86 -1.21 -14.40
N TRP A 81 -11.82 -1.65 -13.70
CA TRP A 81 -11.18 -2.94 -13.93
C TRP A 81 -11.93 -4.10 -13.24
N GLN A 82 -11.96 -5.25 -13.91
CA GLN A 82 -12.21 -6.52 -13.23
C GLN A 82 -10.87 -6.97 -12.61
N THR A 83 -10.73 -6.89 -11.31
CA THR A 83 -9.45 -7.11 -10.62
C THR A 83 -9.44 -8.44 -9.86
N GLN A 84 -8.32 -9.15 -9.91
CA GLN A 84 -8.05 -10.28 -9.02
C GLN A 84 -7.17 -9.79 -7.86
N ILE A 85 -7.58 -10.11 -6.64
CA ILE A 85 -6.80 -9.78 -5.43
C ILE A 85 -6.39 -11.08 -4.74
N VAL A 86 -5.09 -11.35 -4.72
CA VAL A 86 -4.50 -12.45 -3.93
C VAL A 86 -4.25 -11.93 -2.52
N LEU A 87 -4.87 -12.57 -1.54
CA LEU A 87 -4.88 -12.15 -0.14
C LEU A 87 -3.93 -13.03 0.68
N GLU A 88 -2.75 -12.50 0.97
CA GLU A 88 -1.77 -13.21 1.79
C GLU A 88 -2.21 -13.23 3.27
N PRO A 89 -2.28 -14.40 3.91
CA PRO A 89 -2.66 -14.50 5.33
C PRO A 89 -1.55 -14.01 6.28
N ALA A 90 -0.32 -13.91 5.79
CA ALA A 90 0.85 -13.41 6.52
C ALA A 90 1.88 -12.82 5.56
N ALA A 91 2.78 -11.96 6.04
CA ALA A 91 3.85 -11.41 5.22
C ALA A 91 4.95 -12.46 4.96
N ARG A 92 5.28 -12.71 3.69
CA ARG A 92 6.33 -13.64 3.24
C ARG A 92 7.30 -13.01 2.23
N ASN A 93 7.35 -11.66 2.18
CA ASN A 93 8.17 -10.91 1.25
C ASN A 93 7.72 -11.09 -0.22
N THR A 94 8.49 -10.60 -1.18
CA THR A 94 8.04 -10.37 -2.56
C THR A 94 8.15 -11.60 -3.48
N ALA A 95 9.06 -12.55 -3.24
CA ALA A 95 9.19 -13.72 -4.10
C ALA A 95 7.96 -14.67 -4.02
N PRO A 96 7.43 -15.03 -2.84
CA PRO A 96 6.17 -15.77 -2.73
C PRO A 96 4.99 -15.01 -3.35
N ALA A 97 4.90 -13.70 -3.13
CA ALA A 97 3.84 -12.86 -3.66
C ALA A 97 3.81 -12.88 -5.21
N LEU A 98 4.96 -12.68 -5.86
CA LEU A 98 5.07 -12.77 -7.31
C LEU A 98 4.81 -14.20 -7.82
N THR A 99 5.22 -15.23 -7.09
CA THR A 99 4.97 -16.62 -7.47
C THR A 99 3.47 -16.94 -7.50
N LEU A 100 2.72 -16.50 -6.48
CA LEU A 100 1.25 -16.66 -6.49
C LEU A 100 0.58 -15.85 -7.60
N ALA A 101 1.07 -14.63 -7.88
CA ALA A 101 0.57 -13.82 -8.98
C ALA A 101 0.85 -14.48 -10.36
N ALA A 102 2.04 -15.06 -10.54
CA ALA A 102 2.38 -15.77 -11.76
C ALA A 102 1.53 -17.04 -11.98
N LEU A 103 1.25 -17.80 -10.91
CA LEU A 103 0.32 -18.93 -10.94
C LEU A 103 -1.10 -18.48 -11.30
N ALA A 104 -1.57 -17.36 -10.74
CA ALA A 104 -2.87 -16.78 -11.07
C ALA A 104 -2.96 -16.35 -12.54
N ALA A 105 -1.92 -15.73 -13.05
CA ALA A 105 -1.85 -15.28 -14.44
C ALA A 105 -1.78 -16.45 -15.43
N ALA A 106 -1.04 -17.51 -15.11
CA ALA A 106 -0.87 -18.70 -15.95
C ALA A 106 -2.14 -19.57 -16.06
N GLU A 107 -3.09 -19.47 -15.13
CA GLU A 107 -4.37 -20.22 -15.19
C GLU A 107 -5.23 -19.89 -16.41
N GLN A 108 -5.02 -18.75 -17.04
CA GLN A 108 -5.77 -18.33 -18.22
C GLN A 108 -5.33 -19.05 -19.51
N GLY A 109 -4.32 -19.91 -19.44
CA GLY A 109 -3.86 -20.77 -20.54
C GLY A 109 -2.89 -20.12 -21.52
N ASP A 110 -2.75 -18.81 -21.49
CA ASP A 110 -1.74 -18.06 -22.22
C ASP A 110 -0.51 -17.85 -21.31
N ASP A 111 0.68 -17.75 -21.90
CA ASP A 111 1.89 -17.40 -21.16
C ASP A 111 2.06 -15.87 -21.15
N PRO A 112 1.37 -15.15 -20.25
CA PRO A 112 1.33 -13.70 -20.29
C PRO A 112 2.64 -13.08 -19.86
N ILE A 113 2.87 -11.86 -20.34
CA ILE A 113 3.95 -11.00 -19.82
C ILE A 113 3.43 -10.30 -18.57
N LEU A 114 4.10 -10.50 -17.45
CA LEU A 114 3.83 -9.82 -16.21
C LEU A 114 4.56 -8.47 -16.20
N VAL A 115 3.84 -7.39 -15.92
CA VAL A 115 4.40 -6.08 -15.58
C VAL A 115 4.26 -5.91 -14.08
N VAL A 116 5.33 -6.21 -13.36
CA VAL A 116 5.36 -6.24 -11.89
C VAL A 116 5.77 -4.88 -11.37
N THR A 117 4.92 -4.28 -10.52
CA THR A 117 5.17 -2.97 -9.91
C THR A 117 4.87 -2.97 -8.42
N PRO A 118 5.72 -2.36 -7.59
CA PRO A 118 5.35 -1.99 -6.24
C PRO A 118 4.21 -0.97 -6.25
N SER A 119 3.36 -1.01 -5.24
CA SER A 119 2.22 -0.11 -5.09
C SER A 119 2.56 1.23 -4.42
N ASP A 120 3.79 1.39 -3.94
CA ASP A 120 4.19 2.48 -3.04
C ASP A 120 5.32 3.36 -3.58
N HIS A 121 5.67 3.20 -4.87
CA HIS A 121 6.67 4.02 -5.54
C HIS A 121 6.04 5.18 -6.31
N LEU A 122 6.71 6.32 -6.27
CA LEU A 122 6.42 7.48 -7.11
C LEU A 122 7.12 7.32 -8.46
N VAL A 123 6.40 7.67 -9.53
CA VAL A 123 6.95 7.88 -10.87
C VAL A 123 6.32 9.16 -11.38
N ALA A 124 7.11 10.20 -11.56
CA ALA A 124 6.62 11.54 -11.91
C ALA A 124 6.25 11.66 -13.40
N ASP A 125 7.02 11.02 -14.27
CA ASP A 125 6.78 11.01 -15.72
C ASP A 125 6.19 9.66 -16.16
N ASN A 126 4.87 9.67 -16.34
CA ASN A 126 4.13 8.50 -16.76
C ASN A 126 4.37 8.11 -18.24
N GLU A 127 4.69 9.08 -19.11
CA GLU A 127 4.98 8.81 -20.51
C GLU A 127 6.33 8.10 -20.65
N ALA A 128 7.36 8.56 -19.97
CA ALA A 128 8.66 7.90 -19.91
C ALA A 128 8.56 6.47 -19.36
N PHE A 129 7.71 6.26 -18.34
CA PHE A 129 7.42 4.92 -17.83
C PHE A 129 6.80 4.02 -18.90
N VAL A 130 5.76 4.47 -19.60
CA VAL A 130 5.09 3.70 -20.65
C VAL A 130 6.09 3.32 -21.76
N GLN A 131 6.93 4.26 -22.20
CA GLN A 131 7.96 4.00 -23.20
C GLN A 131 8.98 2.95 -22.73
N ALA A 132 9.41 3.01 -21.47
CA ALA A 132 10.33 2.02 -20.92
C ALA A 132 9.69 0.62 -20.87
N VAL A 133 8.41 0.51 -20.46
CA VAL A 133 7.68 -0.76 -20.47
C VAL A 133 7.50 -1.29 -21.90
N CYS A 134 7.18 -0.45 -22.88
CA CYS A 134 7.05 -0.88 -24.28
C CYS A 134 8.35 -1.50 -24.81
N ARG A 135 9.52 -0.92 -24.48
CA ARG A 135 10.82 -1.49 -24.83
C ARG A 135 11.08 -2.83 -24.12
N ALA A 136 10.73 -2.90 -22.83
CA ALA A 136 10.94 -4.08 -22.01
C ALA A 136 10.08 -5.28 -22.44
N VAL A 137 8.85 -5.04 -22.90
CA VAL A 137 7.91 -6.09 -23.36
C VAL A 137 8.52 -6.92 -24.49
N GLY A 138 9.18 -6.29 -25.47
CA GLY A 138 9.82 -7.02 -26.58
C GLY A 138 10.88 -8.02 -26.11
N LYS A 139 11.72 -7.63 -25.14
CA LYS A 139 12.73 -8.52 -24.55
C LYS A 139 12.13 -9.61 -23.66
N ALA A 140 11.05 -9.29 -22.97
CA ALA A 140 10.33 -10.28 -22.17
C ALA A 140 9.66 -11.34 -23.05
N GLU A 141 9.18 -10.99 -24.26
CA GLU A 141 8.66 -11.95 -25.24
C GLU A 141 9.73 -12.97 -25.67
N ASP A 142 11.00 -12.58 -25.71
CA ASP A 142 12.15 -13.45 -25.99
C ASP A 142 12.55 -14.34 -24.78
N GLY A 143 11.84 -14.23 -23.65
CA GLY A 143 12.10 -15.04 -22.45
C GLY A 143 13.08 -14.41 -21.46
N SER A 144 13.47 -13.15 -21.64
CA SER A 144 14.33 -12.42 -20.69
C SER A 144 13.53 -11.94 -19.47
N ILE A 145 14.19 -11.88 -18.31
CA ILE A 145 13.75 -11.08 -17.18
C ILE A 145 14.25 -9.65 -17.41
N VAL A 146 13.36 -8.69 -17.51
CA VAL A 146 13.72 -7.28 -17.73
C VAL A 146 13.50 -6.48 -16.47
N ILE A 147 14.52 -5.74 -16.03
CA ILE A 147 14.48 -4.85 -14.86
C ILE A 147 14.51 -3.40 -15.34
N LEU A 148 13.70 -2.53 -14.75
CA LEU A 148 13.84 -1.09 -14.98
C LEU A 148 14.89 -0.53 -14.03
N GLY A 149 15.91 0.11 -14.59
CA GLY A 149 17.05 0.67 -13.86
C GLY A 149 17.05 2.19 -13.86
N VAL A 150 17.27 2.80 -12.69
CA VAL A 150 17.33 4.26 -12.52
C VAL A 150 18.78 4.70 -12.37
N THR A 151 19.17 5.78 -13.05
CA THR A 151 20.51 6.35 -12.93
C THR A 151 20.75 6.87 -11.52
N PRO A 152 21.78 6.41 -10.79
CA PRO A 152 22.10 6.86 -9.46
C PRO A 152 22.56 8.33 -9.44
N ASP A 153 22.08 9.10 -8.47
CA ASP A 153 22.54 10.46 -8.18
C ASP A 153 23.30 10.58 -6.84
N LYS A 154 23.29 9.52 -6.04
CA LYS A 154 23.94 9.42 -4.73
C LYS A 154 24.28 7.95 -4.39
N PRO A 155 25.18 7.69 -3.41
CA PRO A 155 25.51 6.32 -2.97
C PRO A 155 24.46 5.79 -1.98
N GLU A 156 23.29 5.36 -2.47
CA GLU A 156 22.19 4.88 -1.64
C GLU A 156 22.39 3.40 -1.27
N THR A 157 22.49 3.11 0.02
CA THR A 157 22.70 1.75 0.54
C THR A 157 21.41 0.96 0.75
N ALA A 158 20.26 1.61 0.62
CA ALA A 158 18.95 0.96 0.77
C ALA A 158 18.44 0.31 -0.51
N TYR A 159 19.12 0.53 -1.65
CA TYR A 159 18.71 0.05 -2.98
C TYR A 159 19.60 -1.09 -3.49
N GLY A 160 19.03 -1.89 -4.40
CA GLY A 160 19.79 -2.79 -5.23
C GLY A 160 20.47 -2.05 -6.39
N TYR A 161 21.63 -2.56 -6.83
CA TYR A 161 22.40 -2.02 -7.95
C TYR A 161 22.51 -3.05 -9.07
N ILE A 162 22.32 -2.58 -10.31
CA ILE A 162 22.39 -3.37 -11.54
C ILE A 162 23.59 -2.89 -12.34
N GLN A 163 24.55 -3.78 -12.63
CA GLN A 163 25.65 -3.46 -13.53
C GLN A 163 25.24 -3.71 -14.97
N ALA A 164 25.15 -2.63 -15.75
CA ALA A 164 24.97 -2.69 -17.20
C ALA A 164 26.31 -2.97 -17.89
N GLN A 165 26.34 -3.99 -18.75
CA GLN A 165 27.58 -4.42 -19.43
C GLN A 165 27.69 -3.85 -20.85
N SER A 166 26.68 -4.12 -21.68
CA SER A 166 26.66 -3.66 -23.07
C SER A 166 25.29 -3.11 -23.41
N GLN A 167 25.27 -2.00 -24.11
CA GLN A 167 24.05 -1.45 -24.67
C GLN A 167 23.70 -2.23 -25.94
N GLU A 168 22.51 -2.80 -25.95
CA GLU A 168 21.85 -3.30 -27.15
C GLU A 168 21.10 -2.15 -27.84
N GLU A 169 20.28 -2.44 -28.84
CA GLU A 169 19.45 -1.42 -29.49
C GLU A 169 18.43 -0.81 -28.49
N ASP A 170 18.04 0.43 -28.70
CA ASP A 170 16.97 1.17 -28.00
C ASP A 170 17.15 1.36 -26.48
N GLY A 171 18.38 1.43 -25.98
CA GLY A 171 18.65 1.66 -24.55
C GLY A 171 18.34 0.48 -23.66
N ILE A 172 18.38 -0.73 -24.23
CA ILE A 172 18.35 -1.99 -23.50
C ILE A 172 19.79 -2.42 -23.24
N TYR A 173 20.06 -2.89 -22.03
CA TYR A 173 21.38 -3.32 -21.58
C TYR A 173 21.35 -4.77 -21.12
N THR A 174 22.41 -5.52 -21.41
CA THR A 174 22.66 -6.80 -20.74
C THR A 174 23.10 -6.54 -19.31
N VAL A 175 22.69 -7.38 -18.37
CA VAL A 175 23.05 -7.29 -16.94
C VAL A 175 24.17 -8.28 -16.64
N SER A 176 25.30 -7.79 -16.11
CA SER A 176 26.42 -8.63 -15.70
C SER A 176 26.43 -8.94 -14.21
N GLN A 177 25.82 -8.07 -13.40
CA GLN A 177 25.77 -8.23 -11.94
C GLN A 177 24.52 -7.54 -11.37
N PHE A 178 23.97 -8.15 -10.33
CA PHE A 178 22.96 -7.57 -9.47
C PHE A 178 23.43 -7.68 -8.02
N VAL A 179 23.37 -6.61 -7.24
CA VAL A 179 23.78 -6.58 -5.83
C VAL A 179 22.72 -5.84 -5.01
N GLU A 180 22.10 -6.54 -4.08
CA GLU A 180 21.09 -5.94 -3.21
C GLU A 180 21.74 -5.30 -1.98
N LYS A 181 21.44 -4.03 -1.72
CA LYS A 181 21.83 -3.27 -0.53
C LYS A 181 23.33 -3.36 -0.19
N PRO A 182 24.22 -2.84 -1.04
CA PRO A 182 25.66 -2.83 -0.79
C PRO A 182 25.99 -1.98 0.44
N ASP A 183 27.20 -2.16 0.97
CA ASP A 183 27.74 -1.24 1.97
C ASP A 183 28.07 0.15 1.35
N ALA A 184 28.32 1.14 2.21
CA ALA A 184 28.52 2.53 1.78
C ALA A 184 29.73 2.69 0.82
N ALA A 185 30.84 1.99 1.08
CA ALA A 185 32.02 2.07 0.25
C ALA A 185 31.78 1.46 -1.14
N THR A 186 31.05 0.35 -1.21
CA THR A 186 30.65 -0.28 -2.44
C THR A 186 29.66 0.58 -3.22
N ALA A 187 28.68 1.20 -2.57
CA ALA A 187 27.73 2.10 -3.20
C ALA A 187 28.42 3.35 -3.80
N GLU A 188 29.42 3.90 -3.11
CA GLU A 188 30.22 5.02 -3.60
C GLU A 188 31.07 4.63 -4.82
N TYR A 189 31.65 3.44 -4.79
CA TYR A 189 32.36 2.89 -5.94
C TYR A 189 31.41 2.71 -7.16
N TYR A 190 30.20 2.19 -6.96
CA TYR A 190 29.23 2.00 -8.04
C TYR A 190 28.80 3.31 -8.66
N LEU A 191 28.57 4.35 -7.84
CA LEU A 191 28.24 5.68 -8.33
C LEU A 191 29.38 6.23 -9.21
N GLY A 192 30.64 6.09 -8.78
CA GLY A 192 31.81 6.56 -9.50
C GLY A 192 32.10 5.79 -10.79
N ALA A 193 31.72 4.52 -10.88
CA ALA A 193 31.93 3.68 -12.05
C ALA A 193 31.06 4.04 -13.27
N GLY A 194 29.90 4.67 -13.05
CA GLY A 194 29.01 5.17 -14.10
C GLY A 194 28.31 4.13 -14.99
N CYS A 195 28.45 2.84 -14.63
CA CYS A 195 27.79 1.73 -15.35
C CYS A 195 26.81 0.95 -14.45
N PHE A 196 26.53 1.47 -13.25
CA PHE A 196 25.56 0.90 -12.34
C PHE A 196 24.29 1.74 -12.30
N TYR A 197 23.16 1.06 -12.16
CA TYR A 197 21.83 1.64 -12.05
C TYR A 197 21.15 1.15 -10.78
N TRP A 198 20.29 1.95 -10.16
CA TRP A 198 19.44 1.48 -9.07
C TRP A 198 18.35 0.56 -9.59
N ASN A 199 18.09 -0.53 -8.87
CA ASN A 199 16.91 -1.36 -9.11
C ASN A 199 15.64 -0.60 -8.72
N ALA A 200 14.79 -0.30 -9.71
CA ALA A 200 13.51 0.34 -9.45
C ALA A 200 12.44 -0.60 -8.83
N GLY A 201 12.74 -1.90 -8.69
CA GLY A 201 11.75 -2.89 -8.25
C GLY A 201 10.63 -3.14 -9.25
N LEU A 202 10.84 -2.77 -10.50
CA LEU A 202 9.91 -2.91 -11.62
C LEU A 202 10.44 -3.99 -12.56
N PHE A 203 9.66 -5.08 -12.74
CA PHE A 203 10.10 -6.23 -13.53
C PHE A 203 9.10 -6.53 -14.65
N ILE A 204 9.61 -6.85 -15.84
CA ILE A 204 8.80 -7.25 -16.99
C ILE A 204 9.31 -8.61 -17.47
N LEU A 205 8.47 -9.65 -17.43
CA LEU A 205 8.87 -11.03 -17.71
C LEU A 205 7.66 -11.91 -18.00
N LYS A 206 7.83 -13.01 -18.71
CA LYS A 206 6.78 -14.03 -18.85
C LYS A 206 6.49 -14.73 -17.53
N ALA A 207 5.23 -15.12 -17.32
CA ALA A 207 4.84 -15.93 -16.16
C ALA A 207 5.64 -17.24 -16.09
N SER A 208 5.84 -17.94 -17.21
CA SER A 208 6.66 -19.16 -17.31
C SER A 208 8.13 -18.91 -16.99
N THR A 209 8.69 -17.76 -17.40
CA THR A 209 10.09 -17.40 -17.09
C THR A 209 10.28 -17.22 -15.59
N TRP A 210 9.33 -16.54 -14.90
CA TRP A 210 9.37 -16.42 -13.44
C TRP A 210 9.28 -17.78 -12.75
N LEU A 211 8.28 -18.60 -13.12
CA LEU A 211 8.05 -19.90 -12.49
C LEU A 211 9.26 -20.83 -12.67
N LYS A 212 9.90 -20.81 -13.84
CA LYS A 212 11.14 -21.54 -14.09
C LYS A 212 12.31 -21.03 -13.24
N ALA A 213 12.47 -19.71 -13.12
CA ALA A 213 13.54 -19.11 -12.34
C ALA A 213 13.42 -19.42 -10.84
N ILE A 214 12.21 -19.24 -10.27
CA ILE A 214 11.99 -19.53 -8.85
C ILE A 214 12.11 -21.03 -8.56
N GLU A 215 11.69 -21.91 -9.46
CA GLU A 215 11.91 -23.36 -9.32
C GLU A 215 13.40 -23.70 -9.33
N GLN A 216 14.19 -23.07 -10.21
CA GLN A 216 15.63 -23.32 -10.34
C GLN A 216 16.43 -22.85 -9.12
N PHE A 217 16.14 -21.63 -8.61
CA PHE A 217 16.94 -21.02 -7.55
C PHE A 217 16.38 -21.26 -6.15
N ARG A 218 15.05 -21.41 -6.03
CA ARG A 218 14.33 -21.58 -4.76
C ARG A 218 13.19 -22.58 -4.91
N GLU A 219 13.56 -23.84 -5.19
CA GLU A 219 12.62 -24.96 -5.33
C GLU A 219 11.70 -25.10 -4.11
N ASP A 220 12.20 -24.77 -2.92
CA ASP A 220 11.45 -24.78 -1.66
C ASP A 220 10.26 -23.78 -1.69
N ILE A 221 10.51 -22.54 -2.14
CA ILE A 221 9.44 -21.52 -2.30
C ILE A 221 8.47 -21.98 -3.39
N PHE A 222 8.97 -22.43 -4.55
CA PHE A 222 8.14 -22.85 -5.67
C PHE A 222 7.17 -23.97 -5.28
N LYS A 223 7.67 -25.06 -4.68
CA LYS A 223 6.85 -26.21 -4.28
C LYS A 223 5.81 -25.85 -3.23
N ALA A 224 6.21 -25.06 -2.21
CA ALA A 224 5.28 -24.61 -1.18
C ALA A 224 4.19 -23.68 -1.76
N ALA A 225 4.55 -22.76 -2.65
CA ALA A 225 3.59 -21.87 -3.31
C ALA A 225 2.60 -22.65 -4.21
N CYS A 226 3.07 -23.66 -4.97
CA CYS A 226 2.21 -24.53 -5.78
C CYS A 226 1.23 -25.30 -4.90
N THR A 227 1.66 -25.86 -3.77
CA THR A 227 0.80 -26.55 -2.81
C THR A 227 -0.28 -25.65 -2.26
N THR A 228 0.12 -24.47 -1.80
CA THR A 228 -0.77 -23.42 -1.27
C THR A 228 -1.77 -22.96 -2.33
N TRP A 229 -1.34 -22.80 -3.58
CA TRP A 229 -2.20 -22.41 -4.68
C TRP A 229 -3.28 -23.43 -4.99
N GLN A 230 -2.97 -24.72 -4.91
CA GLN A 230 -3.94 -25.82 -5.13
C GLN A 230 -5.03 -25.85 -4.07
N GLN A 231 -4.75 -25.42 -2.85
CA GLN A 231 -5.65 -25.46 -1.69
C GLN A 231 -6.40 -24.13 -1.46
N ARG A 232 -6.20 -23.14 -2.35
CA ARG A 232 -6.83 -21.83 -2.24
C ARG A 232 -8.35 -21.87 -2.31
N SER A 233 -8.98 -20.90 -1.66
CA SER A 233 -10.40 -20.58 -1.83
C SER A 233 -10.58 -19.28 -2.62
N THR A 234 -11.76 -19.11 -3.21
CA THR A 234 -12.09 -17.88 -3.95
C THR A 234 -13.51 -17.43 -3.63
N ASP A 235 -13.68 -16.10 -3.54
CA ASP A 235 -14.99 -15.46 -3.47
C ASP A 235 -14.99 -14.21 -4.35
N GLN A 236 -16.16 -13.62 -4.56
CA GLN A 236 -16.32 -12.45 -5.42
C GLN A 236 -17.17 -11.39 -4.73
N LEU A 237 -16.71 -10.15 -4.86
CA LEU A 237 -17.45 -8.96 -4.44
C LEU A 237 -17.44 -7.97 -5.61
N ASP A 238 -18.59 -7.66 -6.17
CA ASP A 238 -18.76 -6.80 -7.35
C ASP A 238 -17.86 -7.28 -8.51
N ASN A 239 -16.97 -6.42 -8.99
CA ASN A 239 -15.99 -6.71 -10.04
C ASN A 239 -14.63 -7.21 -9.52
N ILE A 240 -14.53 -7.56 -8.24
CA ILE A 240 -13.31 -8.02 -7.59
C ILE A 240 -13.43 -9.51 -7.25
N ARG A 241 -12.48 -10.31 -7.74
CA ARG A 241 -12.30 -11.71 -7.36
C ARG A 241 -11.22 -11.77 -6.28
N PHE A 242 -11.59 -12.19 -5.09
CA PHE A 242 -10.65 -12.51 -4.03
C PHE A 242 -10.16 -13.94 -4.14
N ILE A 243 -8.85 -14.12 -4.00
CA ILE A 243 -8.17 -15.40 -3.99
C ILE A 243 -7.44 -15.50 -2.66
N ARG A 244 -7.83 -16.49 -1.82
CA ARG A 244 -7.21 -16.73 -0.53
C ARG A 244 -6.39 -18.00 -0.57
N PRO A 245 -5.06 -17.89 -0.57
CA PRO A 245 -4.17 -19.01 -0.29
C PRO A 245 -4.54 -19.66 1.04
N ASP A 246 -4.40 -20.98 1.14
CA ASP A 246 -4.63 -21.67 2.41
C ASP A 246 -3.61 -21.22 3.45
N ALA A 247 -4.06 -20.83 4.64
CA ALA A 247 -3.23 -20.17 5.65
C ALA A 247 -2.18 -21.13 6.27
N GLU A 248 -2.50 -22.40 6.42
CA GLU A 248 -1.59 -23.38 7.04
C GLU A 248 -0.43 -23.71 6.09
N SER A 249 -0.73 -24.02 4.84
CA SER A 249 0.29 -24.28 3.81
C SER A 249 1.08 -23.03 3.46
N PHE A 250 0.44 -21.84 3.44
CA PHE A 250 1.12 -20.56 3.20
C PHE A 250 2.16 -20.25 4.29
N ALA A 251 1.89 -20.60 5.54
CA ALA A 251 2.82 -20.43 6.65
C ALA A 251 4.14 -21.19 6.45
N GLN A 252 4.14 -22.23 5.61
CA GLN A 252 5.33 -23.03 5.31
C GLN A 252 6.19 -22.41 4.18
N ILE A 253 5.70 -21.40 3.44
CA ILE A 253 6.48 -20.75 2.38
C ILE A 253 7.61 -19.93 3.04
N PRO A 254 8.88 -20.17 2.67
CA PRO A 254 10.00 -19.34 3.14
C PRO A 254 9.84 -17.89 2.73
N SER A 255 10.22 -16.96 3.63
CA SER A 255 10.11 -15.52 3.39
C SER A 255 11.38 -15.00 2.74
N GLU A 256 11.29 -14.55 1.48
CA GLU A 256 12.42 -13.95 0.77
C GLU A 256 11.98 -12.95 -0.29
N SER A 257 12.87 -11.98 -0.63
CA SER A 257 12.59 -11.02 -1.69
C SER A 257 12.88 -11.60 -3.08
N ILE A 258 12.26 -11.01 -4.12
CA ILE A 258 12.56 -11.27 -5.53
C ILE A 258 14.06 -11.13 -5.79
N ASP A 259 14.67 -10.11 -5.21
CA ASP A 259 16.04 -9.69 -5.43
C ASP A 259 17.03 -10.80 -5.00
N TYR A 260 16.92 -11.25 -3.75
CA TYR A 260 17.76 -12.32 -3.23
C TYR A 260 17.42 -13.71 -3.79
N ALA A 261 16.11 -13.99 -3.95
CA ALA A 261 15.66 -15.30 -4.39
C ALA A 261 16.02 -15.60 -5.86
N VAL A 262 15.96 -14.58 -6.73
CA VAL A 262 16.07 -14.77 -8.19
C VAL A 262 17.05 -13.80 -8.84
N MET A 263 17.00 -12.48 -8.57
CA MET A 263 17.75 -11.50 -9.35
C MET A 263 19.27 -11.64 -9.17
N GLU A 264 19.76 -11.80 -7.94
CA GLU A 264 21.21 -12.02 -7.69
C GLU A 264 21.73 -13.30 -8.33
N PRO A 265 21.14 -14.49 -8.10
CA PRO A 265 21.63 -15.71 -8.73
C PRO A 265 21.38 -15.75 -10.25
N CYS A 266 20.35 -15.09 -10.76
CA CYS A 266 20.00 -15.07 -12.17
C CYS A 266 21.10 -14.40 -13.01
N ALA A 267 21.73 -13.33 -12.52
CA ALA A 267 22.81 -12.62 -13.23
C ALA A 267 24.03 -13.51 -13.55
N GLN A 268 24.14 -14.68 -12.91
CA GLN A 268 25.23 -15.65 -13.12
C GLN A 268 24.72 -16.98 -13.73
N SER A 269 23.54 -16.98 -14.32
CA SER A 269 22.87 -18.18 -14.85
C SER A 269 22.62 -18.09 -16.36
N ASP A 270 22.03 -19.16 -16.92
CA ASP A 270 21.63 -19.21 -18.34
C ASP A 270 20.27 -18.51 -18.60
N ILE A 271 19.57 -18.03 -17.57
CA ILE A 271 18.32 -17.25 -17.74
C ILE A 271 18.72 -15.84 -18.14
N PRO A 272 18.30 -15.35 -19.33
CA PRO A 272 18.68 -14.02 -19.77
C PRO A 272 18.04 -12.94 -18.88
N ILE A 273 18.88 -11.99 -18.47
CA ILE A 273 18.46 -10.82 -17.69
C ILE A 273 18.91 -9.56 -18.40
N SER A 274 17.98 -8.64 -18.61
CA SER A 274 18.21 -7.36 -19.29
C SER A 274 17.75 -6.20 -18.42
N MET A 275 18.26 -5.01 -18.67
CA MET A 275 17.83 -3.77 -18.02
C MET A 275 17.40 -2.76 -19.07
N VAL A 276 16.33 -2.03 -18.79
CA VAL A 276 15.92 -0.83 -19.53
C VAL A 276 16.06 0.36 -18.60
N ALA A 277 16.76 1.41 -19.06
CA ALA A 277 16.93 2.63 -18.29
C ALA A 277 15.58 3.37 -18.15
N LEU A 278 15.25 3.78 -16.92
CA LEU A 278 14.05 4.50 -16.55
C LEU A 278 14.44 5.90 -16.05
N ASP A 279 14.20 6.90 -16.88
CA ASP A 279 14.32 8.32 -16.51
C ASP A 279 12.91 8.93 -16.44
N ALA A 280 12.25 8.68 -15.31
CA ALA A 280 10.84 9.04 -15.10
C ALA A 280 10.59 9.72 -13.74
N GLY A 281 11.62 10.29 -13.12
CA GLY A 281 11.49 10.89 -11.79
C GLY A 281 11.02 9.86 -10.75
N TRP A 282 11.63 8.69 -10.76
CA TRP A 282 11.32 7.61 -9.85
C TRP A 282 11.85 7.87 -8.44
N SER A 283 11.06 7.50 -7.44
CA SER A 283 11.46 7.46 -6.04
C SER A 283 10.70 6.34 -5.31
N ASP A 284 11.40 5.63 -4.43
CA ASP A 284 10.76 4.67 -3.54
C ASP A 284 9.99 5.35 -2.38
N LEU A 285 10.13 6.68 -2.20
CA LEU A 285 9.59 7.44 -1.05
C LEU A 285 9.85 6.73 0.29
N GLY A 286 11.03 6.18 0.47
CA GLY A 286 11.39 5.33 1.59
C GLY A 286 11.58 6.07 2.91
N SER A 287 11.60 7.41 2.92
CA SER A 287 11.77 8.26 4.10
C SER A 287 11.09 9.62 3.91
N TRP A 288 10.93 10.37 4.98
CA TRP A 288 10.41 11.75 4.91
C TRP A 288 11.32 12.70 4.12
N ASP A 289 12.63 12.47 4.11
CA ASP A 289 13.55 13.21 3.26
C ASP A 289 13.27 12.96 1.78
N ALA A 290 13.06 11.71 1.37
CA ALA A 290 12.67 11.38 0.00
C ALA A 290 11.32 11.99 -0.39
N VAL A 291 10.37 12.07 0.53
CA VAL A 291 9.10 12.80 0.33
C VAL A 291 9.36 14.28 0.11
N TRP A 292 10.17 14.94 0.96
CA TRP A 292 10.53 16.34 0.77
C TRP A 292 11.21 16.58 -0.59
N GLN A 293 12.13 15.71 -0.99
CA GLN A 293 12.82 15.82 -2.29
C GLN A 293 11.84 15.78 -3.47
N SER A 294 10.78 14.98 -3.40
CA SER A 294 9.79 14.80 -4.46
C SER A 294 8.73 15.92 -4.55
N LEU A 295 8.58 16.74 -3.51
CA LEU A 295 7.55 17.77 -3.45
C LEU A 295 8.02 19.11 -4.04
N PRO A 296 7.10 19.94 -4.58
CA PRO A 296 7.40 21.30 -4.95
C PRO A 296 7.78 22.13 -3.71
N LYS A 297 8.76 23.02 -3.88
CA LYS A 297 9.29 23.86 -2.81
C LYS A 297 9.09 25.34 -3.15
N ASN A 298 8.91 26.15 -2.11
CA ASN A 298 8.94 27.59 -2.26
C ASN A 298 10.38 28.12 -2.42
N GLU A 299 10.54 29.45 -2.56
CA GLU A 299 11.83 30.12 -2.77
C GLU A 299 12.86 29.86 -1.64
N ASN A 300 12.39 29.52 -0.45
CA ASN A 300 13.23 29.19 0.70
C ASN A 300 13.44 27.66 0.86
N GLY A 301 13.11 26.85 -0.12
CA GLY A 301 13.27 25.40 -0.07
C GLY A 301 12.26 24.67 0.84
N ASN A 302 11.23 25.35 1.36
CA ASN A 302 10.23 24.70 2.19
C ASN A 302 9.16 24.03 1.32
N ALA A 303 8.82 22.77 1.64
CA ALA A 303 7.66 22.06 1.13
C ALA A 303 6.56 22.07 2.20
N ILE A 304 5.36 22.57 1.86
CA ILE A 304 4.26 22.74 2.82
C ILE A 304 3.02 22.03 2.26
N ILE A 305 2.48 21.11 3.04
CA ILE A 305 1.22 20.40 2.76
C ILE A 305 0.24 20.70 3.90
N GLY A 306 -0.96 21.14 3.58
CA GLY A 306 -1.99 21.49 4.56
C GLY A 306 -1.81 22.90 5.14
N ASP A 307 -2.30 23.13 6.37
CA ASP A 307 -2.28 24.43 7.03
C ASP A 307 -0.93 24.67 7.74
N GLY A 308 0.09 25.04 6.94
CA GLY A 308 1.46 25.24 7.41
C GLY A 308 1.99 26.64 7.14
N MET A 309 2.83 27.18 8.04
CA MET A 309 3.50 28.47 7.91
C MET A 309 5.00 28.36 8.26
N ALA A 310 5.87 29.02 7.48
CA ALA A 310 7.29 29.12 7.73
C ALA A 310 7.73 30.59 7.70
N VAL A 311 8.35 31.07 8.78
CA VAL A 311 8.84 32.44 8.92
C VAL A 311 10.33 32.41 9.29
N GLN A 312 11.18 33.05 8.51
CA GLN A 312 12.64 33.02 8.70
C GLN A 312 13.17 31.57 8.82
N ALA A 313 12.69 30.66 7.95
CA ALA A 313 12.92 29.23 8.03
C ALA A 313 13.15 28.68 6.63
N GLN A 314 14.10 27.74 6.45
CA GLN A 314 14.53 27.23 5.15
C GLN A 314 14.62 25.69 5.15
N ASN A 315 14.40 25.11 3.95
CA ASN A 315 14.56 23.69 3.69
C ASN A 315 13.76 22.79 4.65
N ASN A 316 12.55 23.19 5.01
CA ASN A 316 11.70 22.39 5.88
C ASN A 316 10.64 21.62 5.09
N LEU A 317 10.25 20.44 5.58
CA LEU A 317 9.00 19.79 5.26
C LEU A 317 8.00 20.08 6.38
N ILE A 318 6.85 20.66 6.04
CA ILE A 318 5.73 20.85 6.95
C ILE A 318 4.53 20.10 6.38
N TYR A 319 4.10 19.05 7.07
CA TYR A 319 2.88 18.32 6.76
C TYR A 319 1.88 18.51 7.89
N ALA A 320 0.78 19.21 7.63
CA ALA A 320 -0.24 19.57 8.59
C ALA A 320 -1.59 18.97 8.17
N ASP A 321 -1.99 17.83 8.78
CA ASP A 321 -3.25 17.14 8.45
C ASP A 321 -4.48 17.83 9.05
N ARG A 322 -4.36 18.32 10.28
CA ARG A 322 -5.48 18.81 11.06
C ARG A 322 -5.30 20.18 11.69
N LYS A 323 -4.11 20.51 12.13
CA LYS A 323 -3.79 21.70 12.90
C LYS A 323 -2.89 22.63 12.11
N LEU A 324 -3.00 23.93 12.39
CA LEU A 324 -2.00 24.89 11.93
C LEU A 324 -0.64 24.51 12.52
N VAL A 325 0.34 24.27 11.65
CA VAL A 325 1.75 24.01 12.01
C VAL A 325 2.58 25.19 11.57
N SER A 326 3.21 25.88 12.51
CA SER A 326 4.04 27.05 12.23
C SER A 326 5.46 26.82 12.70
N VAL A 327 6.44 27.15 11.85
CA VAL A 327 7.87 27.12 12.20
C VAL A 327 8.47 28.52 12.06
N VAL A 328 9.31 28.91 13.01
CA VAL A 328 9.94 30.25 13.04
C VAL A 328 11.41 30.11 13.39
N GLY A 329 12.31 30.63 12.53
CA GLY A 329 13.74 30.68 12.78
C GLY A 329 14.44 29.33 12.87
N VAL A 330 13.89 28.28 12.16
CA VAL A 330 14.45 26.93 12.15
C VAL A 330 14.58 26.42 10.71
N ASP A 331 15.64 25.66 10.45
CA ASP A 331 16.00 25.16 9.14
C ASP A 331 16.18 23.64 9.14
N ASN A 332 16.03 23.04 7.97
CA ASN A 332 16.30 21.61 7.71
C ASN A 332 15.48 20.65 8.58
N LEU A 333 14.25 21.02 8.94
CA LEU A 333 13.36 20.20 9.75
C LEU A 333 12.29 19.53 8.89
N ILE A 334 11.88 18.37 9.35
CA ILE A 334 10.70 17.62 8.93
C ILE A 334 9.73 17.66 10.09
N VAL A 335 8.58 18.30 9.89
CA VAL A 335 7.48 18.39 10.87
C VAL A 335 6.24 17.77 10.25
N VAL A 336 5.75 16.69 10.85
CA VAL A 336 4.58 15.96 10.35
C VAL A 336 3.55 15.85 11.48
N GLU A 337 2.40 16.49 11.29
CA GLU A 337 1.29 16.47 12.23
C GLU A 337 0.17 15.59 11.69
N THR A 338 -0.38 14.77 12.56
CA THR A 338 -1.63 14.03 12.38
C THR A 338 -2.56 14.29 13.55
N ALA A 339 -3.79 13.79 13.47
CA ALA A 339 -4.78 13.99 14.53
C ALA A 339 -4.32 13.49 15.92
N ASP A 340 -3.41 12.51 15.97
CA ASP A 340 -3.00 11.77 17.17
C ASP A 340 -1.49 11.81 17.46
N ALA A 341 -0.68 12.36 16.56
CA ALA A 341 0.78 12.40 16.76
C ALA A 341 1.44 13.58 16.03
N VAL A 342 2.61 14.00 16.52
CA VAL A 342 3.50 14.94 15.84
C VAL A 342 4.91 14.33 15.80
N LEU A 343 5.49 14.27 14.62
CA LEU A 343 6.89 13.93 14.41
C LEU A 343 7.67 15.20 14.10
N ILE A 344 8.81 15.37 14.77
CA ILE A 344 9.81 16.38 14.44
C ILE A 344 11.15 15.67 14.32
N THR A 345 11.80 15.81 13.17
CA THR A 345 13.15 15.26 12.93
C THR A 345 13.88 16.18 11.95
N ASP A 346 15.17 16.02 11.79
CA ASP A 346 15.91 16.61 10.67
C ASP A 346 16.00 15.64 9.48
N HIS A 347 16.47 16.11 8.34
CA HIS A 347 16.60 15.30 7.13
C HIS A 347 17.57 14.13 7.32
N ALA A 348 18.69 14.33 8.04
CA ALA A 348 19.73 13.32 8.22
C ALA A 348 19.26 12.14 9.07
N HIS A 349 18.30 12.36 9.98
CA HIS A 349 17.76 11.33 10.87
C HIS A 349 16.42 10.74 10.40
N SER A 350 15.92 11.13 9.24
CA SER A 350 14.62 10.67 8.72
C SER A 350 14.51 9.14 8.60
N GLN A 351 15.61 8.43 8.35
CA GLN A 351 15.66 6.96 8.35
C GLN A 351 15.47 6.34 9.75
N ASN A 352 15.81 7.08 10.81
CA ASN A 352 15.71 6.60 12.20
C ASN A 352 14.27 6.57 12.73
N VAL A 353 13.31 7.12 12.01
CA VAL A 353 11.87 7.02 12.34
C VAL A 353 11.43 5.58 12.53
N LYS A 354 12.03 4.62 11.81
CA LYS A 354 11.78 3.18 12.03
C LYS A 354 12.11 2.73 13.46
N GLN A 355 13.16 3.28 14.09
CA GLN A 355 13.53 2.94 15.47
C GLN A 355 12.49 3.48 16.46
N LEU A 356 11.98 4.71 16.21
CA LEU A 356 10.89 5.29 17.01
C LEU A 356 9.63 4.41 16.95
N VAL A 357 9.25 3.93 15.76
CA VAL A 357 8.09 3.02 15.61
C VAL A 357 8.31 1.73 16.39
N GLY A 358 9.51 1.13 16.34
CA GLY A 358 9.84 -0.06 17.14
C GLY A 358 9.73 0.19 18.66
N GLU A 359 10.06 1.42 19.11
CA GLU A 359 9.88 1.81 20.51
C GLU A 359 8.40 1.94 20.89
N LEU A 360 7.57 2.54 20.01
CA LEU A 360 6.11 2.62 20.21
C LEU A 360 5.47 1.22 20.26
N GLU A 361 5.91 0.30 19.41
CA GLU A 361 5.45 -1.10 19.41
C GLU A 361 5.84 -1.81 20.72
N ARG A 362 7.07 -1.61 21.19
CA ARG A 362 7.54 -2.19 22.46
C ARG A 362 6.74 -1.66 23.66
N GLN A 363 6.29 -0.41 23.61
CA GLN A 363 5.43 0.20 24.62
C GLN A 363 3.94 -0.12 24.43
N ILE A 364 3.59 -0.92 23.41
CA ILE A 364 2.20 -1.29 23.07
C ILE A 364 1.34 -0.04 22.80
N ARG A 365 1.92 1.03 22.26
CA ARG A 365 1.21 2.26 21.92
C ARG A 365 0.33 2.05 20.67
N PRO A 366 -0.96 2.42 20.72
CA PRO A 366 -1.87 2.26 19.57
C PRO A 366 -1.42 3.06 18.36
N GLU A 367 -0.72 4.18 18.56
CA GLU A 367 -0.21 5.05 17.49
C GLU A 367 0.83 4.38 16.59
N ALA A 368 1.39 3.23 16.98
CA ALA A 368 2.20 2.41 16.09
C ALA A 368 1.35 1.67 15.04
N LYS A 369 0.13 1.30 15.38
CA LYS A 369 -0.69 0.37 14.59
C LYS A 369 -1.86 1.04 13.86
N ILE A 370 -2.59 1.91 14.52
CA ILE A 370 -3.83 2.51 14.02
C ILE A 370 -3.80 4.03 14.15
N HIS A 371 -4.51 4.68 13.24
CA HIS A 371 -4.86 6.09 13.37
C HIS A 371 -6.07 6.27 14.28
N ARG A 372 -6.25 7.46 14.80
CA ARG A 372 -7.51 7.86 15.46
C ARG A 372 -8.72 7.68 14.54
N LYS A 373 -8.57 7.99 13.24
CA LYS A 373 -9.56 7.70 12.20
C LYS A 373 -9.27 6.34 11.55
N VAL A 374 -10.24 5.43 11.62
CA VAL A 374 -10.14 4.06 11.12
C VAL A 374 -11.16 3.81 10.01
N TYR A 375 -10.69 3.30 8.87
CA TYR A 375 -11.55 2.92 7.75
C TYR A 375 -12.09 1.50 7.93
N ARG A 376 -13.34 1.31 7.50
CA ARG A 376 -14.09 0.06 7.56
C ARG A 376 -14.84 -0.17 6.25
N PRO A 377 -15.28 -1.39 5.93
CA PRO A 377 -16.05 -1.66 4.70
C PRO A 377 -17.32 -0.82 4.57
N TRP A 378 -17.92 -0.46 5.69
CA TRP A 378 -19.14 0.36 5.75
C TRP A 378 -18.88 1.87 5.78
N GLY A 379 -17.62 2.31 5.91
CA GLY A 379 -17.27 3.74 6.02
C GLY A 379 -16.05 3.97 6.92
N TRP A 380 -16.19 4.80 7.94
CA TRP A 380 -15.09 5.12 8.87
C TRP A 380 -15.62 5.58 10.24
N TYR A 381 -14.76 5.49 11.23
CA TYR A 381 -14.94 6.18 12.50
C TYR A 381 -13.68 6.95 12.91
N ASP A 382 -13.85 8.02 13.68
CA ASP A 382 -12.80 8.86 14.23
C ASP A 382 -13.05 9.03 15.73
N SER A 383 -12.17 8.48 16.59
CA SER A 383 -12.25 8.62 18.04
C SER A 383 -11.76 10.02 18.43
N VAL A 384 -12.72 10.93 18.63
CA VAL A 384 -12.45 12.37 18.79
C VAL A 384 -11.94 12.70 20.18
N ASP A 385 -12.51 12.05 21.20
CA ASP A 385 -12.17 12.26 22.61
C ASP A 385 -12.48 11.01 23.42
N GLU A 386 -11.66 10.70 24.43
CA GLU A 386 -11.88 9.56 25.31
C GLU A 386 -11.27 9.78 26.69
N ASP A 387 -11.94 9.21 27.71
CA ASP A 387 -11.45 9.14 29.08
C ASP A 387 -11.95 7.81 29.72
N GLU A 388 -11.63 7.57 30.96
CA GLU A 388 -11.91 6.33 31.70
C GLU A 388 -13.35 5.82 31.54
N ARG A 389 -14.33 6.71 31.42
CA ARG A 389 -15.77 6.41 31.44
C ARG A 389 -16.56 6.85 30.23
N PHE A 390 -15.92 7.46 29.24
CA PHE A 390 -16.58 7.84 27.99
C PHE A 390 -15.62 7.75 26.79
N LYS A 391 -16.21 7.56 25.61
CA LYS A 391 -15.55 7.68 24.30
C LYS A 391 -16.50 8.38 23.33
N VAL A 392 -15.99 9.40 22.64
CA VAL A 392 -16.72 10.11 21.60
C VAL A 392 -16.16 9.71 20.23
N LYS A 393 -17.02 9.18 19.38
CA LYS A 393 -16.66 8.83 18.00
C LYS A 393 -17.49 9.66 17.02
N ARG A 394 -16.87 10.10 15.94
CA ARG A 394 -17.56 10.54 14.74
C ARG A 394 -17.57 9.39 13.76
N ILE A 395 -18.74 9.03 13.25
CA ILE A 395 -18.94 7.85 12.39
C ILE A 395 -19.47 8.32 11.04
N GLY A 396 -18.82 7.90 9.95
CA GLY A 396 -19.29 8.09 8.60
C GLY A 396 -19.70 6.75 7.98
N VAL A 397 -20.92 6.67 7.41
CA VAL A 397 -21.45 5.45 6.79
C VAL A 397 -21.76 5.70 5.32
N ASN A 398 -21.19 4.89 4.44
CA ASN A 398 -21.40 4.99 3.01
C ASN A 398 -22.86 4.73 2.64
N VAL A 399 -23.29 5.24 1.48
CA VAL A 399 -24.66 5.05 0.96
C VAL A 399 -24.96 3.55 0.84
N GLY A 400 -26.10 3.12 1.40
CA GLY A 400 -26.55 1.73 1.39
C GLY A 400 -25.78 0.79 2.33
N ALA A 401 -24.77 1.29 3.05
CA ALA A 401 -23.98 0.47 3.96
C ALA A 401 -24.59 0.41 5.36
N SER A 402 -24.31 -0.69 6.08
CA SER A 402 -24.76 -0.87 7.45
C SER A 402 -23.64 -1.42 8.34
N LEU A 403 -23.66 -1.06 9.61
CA LEU A 403 -22.85 -1.70 10.64
C LEU A 403 -23.42 -3.10 10.95
N SER A 404 -22.64 -3.92 11.67
CA SER A 404 -23.13 -5.21 12.17
C SER A 404 -24.32 -5.02 13.14
N LEU A 405 -25.23 -6.00 13.21
CA LEU A 405 -26.15 -6.09 14.33
C LEU A 405 -25.37 -6.55 15.56
N GLN A 406 -25.30 -5.71 16.59
CA GLN A 406 -24.44 -5.90 17.75
C GLN A 406 -25.09 -5.49 19.07
N LYS A 407 -24.47 -5.88 20.17
CA LYS A 407 -24.79 -5.36 21.52
C LYS A 407 -23.52 -5.23 22.34
N HIS A 408 -23.61 -4.49 23.45
CA HIS A 408 -22.54 -4.30 24.44
C HIS A 408 -23.06 -4.58 25.83
N TYR A 409 -22.23 -5.19 26.68
CA TYR A 409 -22.63 -5.50 28.07
C TYR A 409 -22.29 -4.38 29.05
N HIS A 410 -21.27 -3.56 28.76
CA HIS A 410 -20.69 -2.64 29.73
C HIS A 410 -20.78 -1.18 29.32
N ARG A 411 -21.30 -0.88 28.10
CA ARG A 411 -21.47 0.50 27.61
C ARG A 411 -22.85 0.74 27.03
N ALA A 412 -23.35 1.95 27.25
CA ALA A 412 -24.50 2.53 26.56
C ALA A 412 -24.02 3.54 25.54
N GLU A 413 -24.84 3.84 24.53
CA GLU A 413 -24.47 4.74 23.44
C GLU A 413 -25.56 5.80 23.20
N HIS A 414 -25.13 7.02 22.90
CA HIS A 414 -25.98 8.10 22.36
C HIS A 414 -25.52 8.42 20.95
N TRP A 415 -26.44 8.35 20.01
CA TRP A 415 -26.18 8.67 18.60
C TRP A 415 -26.92 9.95 18.20
N ILE A 416 -26.19 10.88 17.57
CA ILE A 416 -26.76 12.14 17.08
C ILE A 416 -26.44 12.23 15.59
N VAL A 417 -27.45 12.26 14.73
CA VAL A 417 -27.27 12.40 13.29
C VAL A 417 -26.86 13.83 12.95
N VAL A 418 -25.71 14.00 12.31
CA VAL A 418 -25.15 15.29 11.88
C VAL A 418 -25.48 15.59 10.43
N LYS A 419 -25.45 14.54 9.58
CA LYS A 419 -25.68 14.64 8.15
C LYS A 419 -26.32 13.38 7.60
N GLY A 420 -27.34 13.54 6.76
CA GLY A 420 -27.99 12.41 6.09
C GLY A 420 -29.17 11.83 6.88
N THR A 421 -29.49 10.57 6.59
CA THR A 421 -30.63 9.87 7.20
C THR A 421 -30.21 8.48 7.66
N ALA A 422 -30.43 8.19 8.94
CA ALA A 422 -30.09 6.92 9.57
C ALA A 422 -31.34 6.08 9.81
N GLU A 423 -31.31 4.82 9.44
CA GLU A 423 -32.20 3.80 9.96
C GLU A 423 -31.49 3.10 11.12
N VAL A 424 -32.10 3.17 12.29
CA VAL A 424 -31.55 2.58 13.52
C VAL A 424 -32.44 1.43 13.97
N THR A 425 -31.89 0.21 13.98
CA THR A 425 -32.50 -0.92 14.69
C THR A 425 -32.11 -0.82 16.15
N ARG A 426 -33.08 -0.83 17.07
CA ARG A 426 -32.90 -0.86 18.52
C ARG A 426 -33.86 -1.89 19.11
N GLY A 427 -33.35 -3.04 19.54
CA GLY A 427 -34.19 -4.18 19.91
C GLY A 427 -35.06 -4.63 18.74
N ASP A 428 -36.37 -4.61 18.95
CA ASP A 428 -37.36 -4.95 17.92
C ASP A 428 -37.90 -3.72 17.17
N GLU A 429 -37.44 -2.52 17.50
CA GLU A 429 -37.85 -1.26 16.88
C GLU A 429 -36.92 -0.87 15.74
N VAL A 430 -37.50 -0.31 14.67
CA VAL A 430 -36.77 0.34 13.58
C VAL A 430 -37.17 1.82 13.56
N ILE A 431 -36.18 2.68 13.78
CA ILE A 431 -36.37 4.13 13.92
C ILE A 431 -35.67 4.83 12.77
N LEU A 432 -36.35 5.72 12.07
CA LEU A 432 -35.76 6.60 11.09
C LEU A 432 -35.38 7.93 11.75
N LEU A 433 -34.08 8.30 11.65
CA LEU A 433 -33.57 9.56 12.19
C LEU A 433 -33.01 10.41 11.05
N THR A 434 -33.39 11.70 11.08
CA THR A 434 -32.85 12.73 10.20
C THR A 434 -31.87 13.62 10.95
N GLU A 435 -31.26 14.56 10.24
CA GLU A 435 -30.32 15.52 10.83
C GLU A 435 -30.89 16.17 12.10
N ASN A 436 -30.02 16.36 13.10
CA ASN A 436 -30.33 16.91 14.42
C ASN A 436 -31.27 16.05 15.29
N GLN A 437 -31.52 14.80 14.92
CA GLN A 437 -32.23 13.84 15.77
C GLN A 437 -31.21 12.87 16.43
N SER A 438 -31.62 12.31 17.57
CA SER A 438 -30.80 11.45 18.39
C SER A 438 -31.55 10.23 18.91
N VAL A 439 -30.81 9.18 19.27
CA VAL A 439 -31.30 7.97 19.90
C VAL A 439 -30.38 7.53 21.02
N TYR A 440 -30.95 7.02 22.09
CA TYR A 440 -30.24 6.35 23.17
C TYR A 440 -30.31 4.82 23.00
N ILE A 441 -29.19 4.17 23.08
CA ILE A 441 -29.01 2.69 23.05
C ILE A 441 -28.59 2.25 24.46
N PRO A 442 -29.47 1.59 25.23
CA PRO A 442 -29.13 1.15 26.57
C PRO A 442 -28.17 -0.07 26.58
N LEU A 443 -27.56 -0.32 27.72
CA LEU A 443 -26.76 -1.51 27.98
C LEU A 443 -27.49 -2.79 27.57
N GLY A 444 -26.80 -3.68 26.85
CA GLY A 444 -27.33 -4.99 26.45
C GLY A 444 -28.31 -4.98 25.30
N GLU A 445 -28.74 -3.82 24.82
CA GLU A 445 -29.70 -3.72 23.72
C GLU A 445 -29.06 -4.03 22.36
N LYS A 446 -29.74 -4.84 21.55
CA LYS A 446 -29.30 -5.12 20.17
C LYS A 446 -29.56 -3.88 19.30
N HIS A 447 -28.56 -3.49 18.53
CA HIS A 447 -28.68 -2.32 17.69
C HIS A 447 -27.87 -2.44 16.40
N ARG A 448 -28.29 -1.68 15.39
CA ARG A 448 -27.59 -1.55 14.10
C ARG A 448 -27.86 -0.19 13.50
N LEU A 449 -26.85 0.38 12.87
CA LEU A 449 -26.92 1.60 12.07
C LEU A 449 -26.88 1.25 10.58
N HIS A 450 -27.81 1.80 9.80
CA HIS A 450 -27.91 1.64 8.36
C HIS A 450 -28.11 2.99 7.68
N ASN A 451 -27.35 3.28 6.64
CA ASN A 451 -27.54 4.45 5.79
C ASN A 451 -28.52 4.12 4.65
N VAL A 452 -29.77 4.47 4.82
CA VAL A 452 -30.84 4.31 3.80
C VAL A 452 -30.92 5.51 2.85
N GLY A 453 -30.12 6.56 3.12
CA GLY A 453 -30.10 7.79 2.33
C GLY A 453 -29.35 7.67 1.01
N ARG A 454 -29.34 8.75 0.24
CA ARG A 454 -28.63 8.89 -1.04
C ARG A 454 -27.32 9.66 -0.93
N ILE A 455 -26.93 10.06 0.28
CA ILE A 455 -25.69 10.76 0.60
C ILE A 455 -25.00 10.04 1.77
N PRO A 456 -23.69 10.19 1.96
CA PRO A 456 -23.02 9.67 3.13
C PRO A 456 -23.69 10.15 4.42
N LEU A 457 -23.91 9.23 5.36
CA LEU A 457 -24.43 9.50 6.69
C LEU A 457 -23.27 9.82 7.62
N GLU A 458 -23.39 10.88 8.43
CA GLU A 458 -22.46 11.18 9.51
C GLU A 458 -23.21 11.34 10.82
N LEU A 459 -22.68 10.75 11.88
CA LEU A 459 -23.21 10.88 13.23
C LEU A 459 -22.08 11.03 14.27
N ILE A 460 -22.45 11.59 15.43
CA ILE A 460 -21.62 11.58 16.63
C ILE A 460 -22.19 10.51 17.55
N GLU A 461 -21.30 9.62 17.99
CA GLU A 461 -21.58 8.58 18.98
C GLU A 461 -20.88 8.96 20.29
N VAL A 462 -21.61 8.97 21.37
CA VAL A 462 -21.07 9.10 22.72
C VAL A 462 -21.29 7.78 23.44
N GLN A 463 -20.23 7.05 23.68
CA GLN A 463 -20.21 5.81 24.48
C GLN A 463 -19.96 6.17 25.95
N THR A 464 -20.70 5.58 26.87
CA THR A 464 -20.50 5.76 28.31
C THR A 464 -20.61 4.42 29.03
N GLY A 465 -19.70 4.16 29.95
CA GLY A 465 -19.69 2.87 30.65
C GLY A 465 -18.45 2.62 31.49
N SER A 466 -18.37 1.44 32.06
CA SER A 466 -17.23 1.00 32.86
C SER A 466 -16.15 0.28 32.05
N TYR A 467 -16.48 -0.12 30.81
CA TYR A 467 -15.57 -0.79 29.89
C TYR A 467 -15.94 -0.44 28.46
N LEU A 468 -15.01 0.11 27.69
CA LEU A 468 -15.26 0.73 26.39
C LEU A 468 -14.45 0.07 25.24
N GLU A 469 -13.80 -1.07 25.49
CA GLU A 469 -12.97 -1.75 24.52
C GLU A 469 -13.79 -2.51 23.46
N GLU A 470 -13.20 -2.78 22.33
CA GLU A 470 -13.86 -3.38 21.17
C GLU A 470 -14.21 -4.88 21.38
N ASP A 471 -13.61 -5.55 22.35
CA ASP A 471 -13.91 -6.93 22.73
C ASP A 471 -15.23 -7.08 23.52
N ASP A 472 -15.83 -5.97 24.01
CA ASP A 472 -17.21 -5.94 24.55
C ASP A 472 -18.29 -6.06 23.44
N ILE A 473 -17.90 -6.04 22.15
CA ILE A 473 -18.85 -6.12 21.04
C ILE A 473 -19.25 -7.59 20.78
N VAL A 474 -20.52 -7.89 21.02
CA VAL A 474 -21.15 -9.16 20.59
C VAL A 474 -21.87 -8.94 19.27
N ARG A 475 -21.37 -9.55 18.18
CA ARG A 475 -21.96 -9.47 16.84
C ARG A 475 -22.92 -10.61 16.57
N TYR A 476 -24.09 -10.31 16.01
CA TYR A 476 -25.11 -11.30 15.64
C TYR A 476 -25.21 -11.51 14.13
N GLN A 477 -25.03 -10.44 13.36
CA GLN A 477 -25.01 -10.48 11.89
C GLN A 477 -23.90 -9.54 11.43
N ASP A 478 -22.94 -10.09 10.75
CA ASP A 478 -21.83 -9.33 10.16
C ASP A 478 -21.69 -9.68 8.67
N ASN A 479 -21.96 -8.68 7.80
CA ASN A 479 -21.89 -8.81 6.36
C ASN A 479 -20.43 -8.78 5.84
N PHE A 480 -19.45 -8.72 6.73
CA PHE A 480 -18.04 -8.46 6.39
C PHE A 480 -17.08 -9.58 6.83
N GLY A 481 -17.62 -10.72 7.29
CA GLY A 481 -16.83 -11.92 7.62
C GLY A 481 -15.90 -11.75 8.84
N ARG A 482 -16.36 -11.00 9.88
CA ARG A 482 -15.61 -10.79 11.14
C ARG A 482 -16.14 -11.65 12.30
N CYS A 483 -17.03 -12.58 12.05
CA CYS A 483 -17.58 -13.54 13.04
C CYS A 483 -16.83 -14.86 12.96
#